data_d176c05f4debbf13b26172d802f06f51
#
_entry.id   d176c05f4debbf13b26172d802f06f51
#
_cell.length_a   1.000
_cell.length_b   1.000
_cell.length_c   1.000
_cell.angle_alpha   90.00
_cell.angle_beta   90.00
_cell.angle_gamma   90.00
#
_symmetry.space_group_name_H-M   'P 1'
#
loop_
_entity.id
_entity.type
_entity.pdbx_description
1 polymer ?
#
loop_
_entity_poly.entity_id
_entity_poly.type
_entity_poly.pdbx_seq_one_letter_code
_entity_poly.pdbx_strand_id
1 'polypeptide(L)'
;MKKFLEMLTEEMQQAFTAAGYDGNLGKVMLSNRPDLCEYQCNGAMAGAKLYKKAPIMIANDVAAKLADSKVFSEVVAVAPGFLNLKVSEAFLLTYLQGMEANEKFGLEKPEHPKKIIIDYGGPNVAKPLHVGHLRSAVIGESVKRISRYVGHEVIGDVHLGDWGLQMGLVITGLQERQPDLVYFDENYTGEYPEEAPFTISELEEIYPCASGKSKEDEAYRNEALEATHLLQQGKPGYMALWN
;
A
#
# COMPACT_ATOMS: atom_id res chain seq x y z
N MET A 1 4.45 20.91 -7.56
CA MET A 1 5.11 21.91 -6.64
C MET A 1 6.31 21.25 -6.00
N LYS A 2 7.46 21.95 -5.91
CA LYS A 2 8.64 21.40 -5.26
C LYS A 2 8.35 20.94 -3.82
N LYS A 3 8.98 19.88 -3.39
CA LYS A 3 8.86 19.40 -2.02
C LYS A 3 9.52 20.35 -1.05
N PHE A 4 8.93 20.52 0.11
CA PHE A 4 9.42 21.46 1.13
C PHE A 4 10.90 21.28 1.46
N LEU A 5 11.32 20.04 1.72
CA LEU A 5 12.72 19.71 2.05
C LEU A 5 13.69 19.99 0.88
N GLU A 6 13.23 19.87 -0.37
CA GLU A 6 14.02 20.21 -1.55
C GLU A 6 14.29 21.72 -1.61
N MET A 7 13.28 22.54 -1.28
CA MET A 7 13.44 24.01 -1.23
C MET A 7 14.44 24.43 -0.14
N LEU A 8 14.34 23.83 1.05
CA LEU A 8 15.32 24.07 2.12
C LEU A 8 16.74 23.66 1.72
N THR A 9 16.85 22.54 1.01
CA THR A 9 18.14 22.04 0.51
C THR A 9 18.73 22.97 -0.53
N GLU A 10 17.95 23.50 -1.46
CA GLU A 10 18.41 24.45 -2.48
C GLU A 10 18.95 25.74 -1.85
N GLU A 11 18.24 26.29 -0.88
CA GLU A 11 18.70 27.49 -0.16
C GLU A 11 20.05 27.23 0.52
N MET A 12 20.19 26.08 1.18
CA MET A 12 21.45 25.69 1.83
C MET A 12 22.57 25.45 0.81
N GLN A 13 22.28 24.82 -0.33
CA GLN A 13 23.24 24.60 -1.41
C GLN A 13 23.76 25.92 -1.99
N GLN A 14 22.89 26.90 -2.16
CA GLN A 14 23.27 28.25 -2.60
C GLN A 14 24.18 28.92 -1.55
N ALA A 15 23.89 28.75 -0.27
CA ALA A 15 24.72 29.28 0.82
C ALA A 15 26.12 28.65 0.85
N PHE A 16 26.24 27.35 0.66
CA PHE A 16 27.55 26.67 0.52
C PHE A 16 28.33 27.23 -0.64
N THR A 17 27.68 27.34 -1.80
CA THR A 17 28.30 27.93 -3.00
C THR A 17 28.74 29.37 -2.81
N ALA A 18 27.90 30.19 -2.18
CA ALA A 18 28.23 31.59 -1.87
C ALA A 18 29.35 31.73 -0.85
N ALA A 19 29.56 30.73 0.02
CA ALA A 19 30.67 30.66 0.95
C ALA A 19 31.98 30.10 0.32
N GLY A 20 31.95 29.72 -0.97
CA GLY A 20 33.10 29.18 -1.70
C GLY A 20 33.29 27.66 -1.53
N TYR A 21 32.24 26.93 -1.15
CA TYR A 21 32.24 25.50 -0.96
C TYR A 21 31.36 24.79 -2.02
N ASP A 22 31.51 23.49 -2.16
CA ASP A 22 30.67 22.68 -3.04
C ASP A 22 29.22 22.69 -2.54
N GLY A 23 28.28 23.16 -3.39
CA GLY A 23 26.85 23.22 -3.11
C GLY A 23 26.25 21.85 -2.75
N ASN A 24 26.78 20.74 -3.29
CA ASN A 24 26.29 19.39 -2.98
C ASN A 24 26.41 19.02 -1.48
N LEU A 25 27.24 19.74 -0.74
CA LEU A 25 27.33 19.59 0.72
C LEU A 25 26.12 20.14 1.45
N GLY A 26 25.30 20.98 0.82
CA GLY A 26 24.15 21.67 1.41
C GLY A 26 22.91 20.82 1.58
N LYS A 27 22.99 19.50 1.73
CA LYS A 27 21.83 18.63 1.92
C LYS A 27 21.21 18.83 3.30
N VAL A 28 19.94 19.24 3.33
CA VAL A 28 19.14 19.41 4.54
C VAL A 28 18.38 18.11 4.85
N MET A 29 18.24 17.80 6.13
CA MET A 29 17.48 16.67 6.66
C MET A 29 16.69 17.07 7.89
N LEU A 30 15.67 16.29 8.25
CA LEU A 30 14.99 16.43 9.53
C LEU A 30 15.99 16.22 10.68
N SER A 31 15.88 17.02 11.72
CA SER A 31 16.71 16.87 12.91
C SER A 31 16.28 15.63 13.71
N ASN A 32 17.25 14.88 14.21
CA ASN A 32 17.01 13.83 15.21
C ASN A 32 16.81 14.38 16.63
N ARG A 33 16.97 15.69 16.81
CA ARG A 33 16.84 16.43 18.07
C ARG A 33 15.88 17.61 17.86
N PRO A 34 14.54 17.32 17.75
CA PRO A 34 13.54 18.37 17.50
C PRO A 34 13.44 19.39 18.64
N ASP A 35 13.96 19.05 19.80
CA ASP A 35 14.15 19.96 20.95
C ASP A 35 15.17 21.08 20.70
N LEU A 36 16.11 20.87 19.78
CA LEU A 36 17.18 21.84 19.45
C LEU A 36 16.93 22.57 18.13
N CYS A 37 16.45 21.86 17.12
CA CYS A 37 16.19 22.43 15.79
C CYS A 37 15.23 21.54 15.01
N GLU A 38 14.56 22.12 14.02
CA GLU A 38 13.62 21.40 13.14
C GLU A 38 14.35 20.62 12.06
N TYR A 39 15.37 21.24 11.46
CA TYR A 39 16.17 20.69 10.37
C TYR A 39 17.66 20.83 10.67
N GLN A 40 18.46 20.05 9.97
CA GLN A 40 19.91 20.03 10.15
C GLN A 40 20.63 19.81 8.82
N CYS A 41 21.79 20.45 8.65
CA CYS A 41 22.73 20.15 7.58
C CYS A 41 24.09 19.75 8.17
N ASN A 42 24.64 18.62 7.71
CA ASN A 42 25.89 18.04 8.19
C ASN A 42 27.05 18.21 7.19
N GLY A 43 26.83 18.96 6.10
CA GLY A 43 27.75 19.08 4.99
C GLY A 43 29.12 19.68 5.35
N ALA A 44 29.19 20.55 6.37
CA ALA A 44 30.45 21.10 6.84
C ALA A 44 31.42 20.05 7.35
N MET A 45 30.92 18.97 7.98
CA MET A 45 31.75 17.85 8.41
C MET A 45 32.34 17.07 7.24
N ALA A 46 31.52 16.84 6.20
CA ALA A 46 31.96 16.20 4.97
C ALA A 46 32.99 17.04 4.21
N GLY A 47 32.79 18.38 4.18
CA GLY A 47 33.68 19.33 3.54
C GLY A 47 35.05 19.51 4.22
N ALA A 48 35.17 19.18 5.53
CA ALA A 48 36.36 19.45 6.29
C ALA A 48 37.65 18.85 5.71
N LYS A 49 37.56 17.61 5.21
CA LYS A 49 38.72 16.93 4.56
C LYS A 49 39.03 17.56 3.19
N LEU A 50 37.99 17.92 2.44
CA LEU A 50 38.12 18.47 1.10
C LEU A 50 38.81 19.86 1.13
N TYR A 51 38.40 20.72 2.07
CA TYR A 51 38.90 22.09 2.17
C TYR A 51 40.01 22.26 3.22
N LYS A 52 40.46 21.19 3.89
CA LYS A 52 41.48 21.20 4.96
C LYS A 52 41.19 22.28 6.01
N LYS A 53 39.93 22.42 6.40
CA LYS A 53 39.41 23.43 7.30
C LYS A 53 38.61 22.78 8.43
N ALA A 54 38.64 23.34 9.62
CA ALA A 54 37.84 22.81 10.72
C ALA A 54 36.32 22.87 10.35
N PRO A 55 35.52 21.80 10.58
CA PRO A 55 34.10 21.75 10.19
C PRO A 55 33.29 22.93 10.73
N ILE A 56 33.55 23.33 11.98
CA ILE A 56 32.86 24.48 12.60
C ILE A 56 33.15 25.80 11.88
N MET A 57 34.33 25.97 11.31
CA MET A 57 34.64 27.17 10.51
C MET A 57 33.85 27.21 9.21
N ILE A 58 33.74 26.06 8.51
CA ILE A 58 32.92 25.93 7.34
C ILE A 58 31.44 26.22 7.67
N ALA A 59 30.95 25.65 8.78
CA ALA A 59 29.57 25.89 9.22
C ALA A 59 29.31 27.36 9.52
N ASN A 60 30.24 28.07 10.18
CA ASN A 60 30.13 29.49 10.46
C ASN A 60 30.14 30.34 9.17
N ASP A 61 31.01 30.03 8.20
CA ASP A 61 31.05 30.73 6.91
C ASP A 61 29.72 30.59 6.14
N VAL A 62 29.13 29.38 6.16
CA VAL A 62 27.84 29.12 5.51
C VAL A 62 26.70 29.79 6.27
N ALA A 63 26.67 29.71 7.60
CA ALA A 63 25.67 30.40 8.43
C ALA A 63 25.65 31.91 8.18
N ALA A 64 26.84 32.53 8.03
CA ALA A 64 26.93 33.95 7.69
C ALA A 64 26.29 34.33 6.35
N LYS A 65 26.22 33.41 5.38
CA LYS A 65 25.56 33.62 4.10
C LYS A 65 24.04 33.51 4.18
N LEU A 66 23.51 32.96 5.28
CA LEU A 66 22.09 32.79 5.53
C LEU A 66 21.51 33.82 6.53
N ALA A 67 22.31 34.81 6.95
CA ALA A 67 21.86 35.84 7.90
C ALA A 67 20.60 36.56 7.47
N ASP A 68 20.45 36.83 6.16
CA ASP A 68 19.30 37.52 5.55
C ASP A 68 18.34 36.56 4.84
N SER A 69 18.42 35.23 5.12
CA SER A 69 17.53 34.24 4.50
C SER A 69 16.07 34.51 4.85
N LYS A 70 15.20 34.40 3.86
CA LYS A 70 13.74 34.43 4.06
C LYS A 70 13.17 33.04 4.34
N VAL A 71 13.97 32.01 4.09
CA VAL A 71 13.60 30.60 4.27
C VAL A 71 13.80 30.18 5.70
N PHE A 72 14.92 30.59 6.32
CA PHE A 72 15.27 30.25 7.70
C PHE A 72 15.12 31.46 8.63
N SER A 73 14.48 31.25 9.77
CA SER A 73 14.40 32.24 10.87
C SER A 73 15.62 32.18 11.77
N GLU A 74 16.27 31.01 11.85
CA GLU A 74 17.45 30.80 12.67
C GLU A 74 18.37 29.77 12.01
N VAL A 75 19.68 30.09 11.94
CA VAL A 75 20.74 29.21 11.46
C VAL A 75 21.90 29.27 12.46
N VAL A 76 22.14 28.17 13.16
CA VAL A 76 23.17 28.08 14.21
C VAL A 76 24.20 27.03 13.85
N ALA A 77 25.48 27.46 13.76
CA ALA A 77 26.59 26.54 13.63
C ALA A 77 26.93 25.95 15.02
N VAL A 78 26.90 24.63 15.13
CA VAL A 78 27.14 23.90 16.38
C VAL A 78 28.30 22.92 16.19
N ALA A 79 29.19 22.85 17.18
CA ALA A 79 30.34 21.94 17.16
C ALA A 79 29.85 20.45 17.03
N PRO A 80 30.55 19.61 16.26
CA PRO A 80 31.81 19.89 15.56
C PRO A 80 31.65 20.59 14.19
N GLY A 81 30.43 20.73 13.64
CA GLY A 81 30.17 21.32 12.31
C GLY A 81 28.76 21.09 11.83
N PHE A 82 27.78 21.00 12.73
CA PHE A 82 26.38 20.96 12.41
C PHE A 82 25.84 22.36 12.13
N LEU A 83 24.94 22.47 11.16
CA LEU A 83 24.09 23.63 10.96
C LEU A 83 22.67 23.28 11.41
N ASN A 84 22.27 23.81 12.54
CA ASN A 84 20.91 23.67 13.07
C ASN A 84 20.03 24.77 12.48
N LEU A 85 18.84 24.40 11.98
CA LEU A 85 17.99 25.25 11.19
C LEU A 85 16.59 25.29 11.78
N LYS A 86 16.00 26.50 11.85
CA LYS A 86 14.57 26.72 12.04
C LYS A 86 14.00 27.42 10.84
N VAL A 87 12.83 26.99 10.40
CA VAL A 87 12.17 27.56 9.22
C VAL A 87 11.46 28.87 9.60
N SER A 88 11.44 29.82 8.69
CA SER A 88 10.68 31.06 8.84
C SER A 88 9.17 30.77 8.74
N GLU A 89 8.40 31.28 9.69
CA GLU A 89 6.93 31.17 9.69
C GLU A 89 6.32 31.77 8.41
N ALA A 90 6.86 32.88 7.93
CA ALA A 90 6.39 33.52 6.71
C ALA A 90 6.63 32.64 5.48
N PHE A 91 7.78 31.95 5.41
CA PHE A 91 8.06 30.99 4.33
C PHE A 91 7.14 29.79 4.42
N LEU A 92 6.94 29.22 5.61
CA LEU A 92 6.03 28.10 5.83
C LEU A 92 4.60 28.47 5.42
N LEU A 93 4.11 29.64 5.81
CA LEU A 93 2.78 30.12 5.44
C LEU A 93 2.64 30.25 3.91
N THR A 94 3.64 30.84 3.24
CA THR A 94 3.66 30.94 1.79
C THR A 94 3.62 29.58 1.11
N TYR A 95 4.36 28.62 1.64
CA TYR A 95 4.36 27.24 1.14
C TYR A 95 2.99 26.58 1.30
N LEU A 96 2.35 26.71 2.46
CA LEU A 96 1.02 26.17 2.73
C LEU A 96 -0.07 26.80 1.85
N GLN A 97 -0.03 28.11 1.66
CA GLN A 97 -0.91 28.81 0.74
C GLN A 97 -0.71 28.33 -0.72
N GLY A 98 0.53 28.10 -1.10
CA GLY A 98 0.85 27.49 -2.39
C GLY A 98 0.29 26.09 -2.54
N MET A 99 0.33 25.27 -1.50
CA MET A 99 -0.31 23.95 -1.50
C MET A 99 -1.83 24.04 -1.67
N GLU A 100 -2.48 24.92 -0.91
CA GLU A 100 -3.93 25.10 -0.95
C GLU A 100 -4.41 25.60 -2.33
N ALA A 101 -3.66 26.50 -2.97
CA ALA A 101 -3.97 27.03 -4.29
C ALA A 101 -3.79 26.03 -5.44
N ASN A 102 -3.11 24.92 -5.21
CA ASN A 102 -2.84 23.91 -6.23
C ASN A 102 -3.79 22.70 -6.12
N GLU A 103 -4.22 22.19 -7.28
CA GLU A 103 -4.91 20.90 -7.34
C GLU A 103 -4.07 19.81 -6.66
N LYS A 104 -4.71 18.95 -5.89
CA LYS A 104 -4.06 17.85 -5.15
C LYS A 104 -2.92 18.34 -4.22
N PHE A 105 -3.08 19.53 -3.64
CA PHE A 105 -2.09 20.12 -2.74
C PHE A 105 -0.69 20.21 -3.34
N GLY A 106 -0.60 20.47 -4.65
CA GLY A 106 0.67 20.60 -5.36
C GLY A 106 1.42 19.29 -5.60
N LEU A 107 0.75 18.16 -5.45
CA LEU A 107 1.32 16.87 -5.85
C LEU A 107 1.50 16.83 -7.36
N GLU A 108 2.74 16.67 -7.81
CA GLU A 108 3.07 16.60 -9.23
C GLU A 108 2.70 15.22 -9.79
N LYS A 109 2.12 15.22 -10.99
CA LYS A 109 1.92 13.97 -11.71
C LYS A 109 3.28 13.37 -12.09
N PRO A 110 3.46 12.05 -12.03
CA PRO A 110 4.69 11.43 -12.49
C PRO A 110 4.87 11.68 -14.00
N GLU A 111 6.09 11.97 -14.42
CA GLU A 111 6.43 12.15 -15.85
C GLU A 111 6.13 10.88 -16.66
N HIS A 112 6.30 9.71 -16.02
CA HIS A 112 6.04 8.40 -16.59
C HIS A 112 5.01 7.65 -15.72
N PRO A 113 3.70 7.88 -15.95
CA PRO A 113 2.65 7.13 -15.26
C PRO A 113 2.81 5.63 -15.47
N LYS A 114 2.73 4.87 -14.41
CA LYS A 114 2.78 3.39 -14.46
C LYS A 114 1.38 2.83 -14.63
N LYS A 115 1.27 1.71 -15.31
CA LYS A 115 0.10 0.82 -15.25
C LYS A 115 0.32 -0.15 -14.10
N ILE A 116 -0.57 -0.12 -13.11
CA ILE A 116 -0.45 -0.88 -11.85
C ILE A 116 -1.69 -1.75 -11.73
N ILE A 117 -1.50 -3.04 -11.49
CA ILE A 117 -2.57 -3.96 -11.12
C ILE A 117 -2.41 -4.24 -9.62
N ILE A 118 -3.51 -4.15 -8.89
CA ILE A 118 -3.56 -4.43 -7.45
C ILE A 118 -4.63 -5.48 -7.24
N ASP A 119 -4.20 -6.69 -6.91
CA ASP A 119 -5.05 -7.80 -6.52
C ASP A 119 -5.25 -7.75 -4.99
N TYR A 120 -6.50 -7.69 -4.54
CA TYR A 120 -6.83 -7.57 -3.13
C TYR A 120 -8.27 -8.04 -2.84
N GLY A 121 -8.49 -8.46 -1.61
CA GLY A 121 -9.82 -8.81 -1.12
C GLY A 121 -10.19 -10.27 -1.28
N GLY A 122 -9.89 -10.95 -2.33
CA GLY A 122 -10.17 -12.34 -2.72
C GLY A 122 -10.76 -13.32 -1.69
N PRO A 123 -12.00 -13.16 -1.22
CA PRO A 123 -12.56 -14.02 -0.20
C PRO A 123 -12.96 -15.39 -0.77
N ASN A 124 -12.95 -16.41 0.09
CA ASN A 124 -13.57 -17.69 -0.18
C ASN A 124 -15.10 -17.53 -0.05
N VAL A 125 -15.85 -17.74 -1.15
CA VAL A 125 -17.30 -17.58 -1.18
C VAL A 125 -18.06 -18.70 -0.43
N ALA A 126 -17.41 -19.82 -0.13
CA ALA A 126 -18.02 -20.93 0.62
C ALA A 126 -18.20 -20.64 2.13
N LYS A 127 -17.85 -19.45 2.59
CA LYS A 127 -18.03 -19.03 3.99
C LYS A 127 -18.27 -17.53 4.09
N PRO A 128 -18.96 -17.08 5.17
CA PRO A 128 -19.21 -15.66 5.37
C PRO A 128 -17.95 -14.86 5.58
N LEU A 129 -18.00 -13.58 5.20
CA LEU A 129 -16.92 -12.64 5.42
C LEU A 129 -16.76 -12.32 6.92
N HIS A 130 -15.53 -12.17 7.34
CA HIS A 130 -15.20 -11.74 8.69
C HIS A 130 -14.15 -10.62 8.67
N VAL A 131 -13.86 -10.04 9.83
CA VAL A 131 -12.92 -8.90 9.98
C VAL A 131 -11.55 -9.14 9.33
N GLY A 132 -11.09 -10.39 9.26
CA GLY A 132 -9.83 -10.72 8.59
C GLY A 132 -9.83 -10.42 7.09
N HIS A 133 -10.96 -10.56 6.41
CA HIS A 133 -11.11 -10.20 5.00
C HIS A 133 -11.12 -8.68 4.79
N LEU A 134 -11.75 -7.94 5.73
CA LEU A 134 -11.83 -6.49 5.70
C LEU A 134 -10.43 -5.83 5.67
N ARG A 135 -9.47 -6.38 6.41
CA ARG A 135 -8.11 -5.85 6.47
C ARG A 135 -7.46 -5.81 5.08
N SER A 136 -7.49 -6.91 4.34
CA SER A 136 -6.95 -6.99 2.99
C SER A 136 -7.66 -6.04 2.03
N ALA A 137 -9.00 -6.02 2.07
CA ALA A 137 -9.82 -5.16 1.23
C ALA A 137 -9.53 -3.67 1.45
N VAL A 138 -9.48 -3.21 2.72
CA VAL A 138 -9.21 -1.80 3.06
C VAL A 138 -7.81 -1.38 2.65
N ILE A 139 -6.80 -2.22 2.88
CA ILE A 139 -5.42 -1.90 2.49
C ILE A 139 -5.32 -1.81 0.97
N GLY A 140 -5.81 -2.80 0.23
CA GLY A 140 -5.74 -2.83 -1.22
C GLY A 140 -6.49 -1.66 -1.87
N GLU A 141 -7.71 -1.37 -1.42
CA GLU A 141 -8.49 -0.22 -1.90
C GLU A 141 -7.80 1.11 -1.58
N SER A 142 -7.18 1.26 -0.42
CA SER A 142 -6.43 2.45 -0.04
C SER A 142 -5.22 2.66 -0.97
N VAL A 143 -4.44 1.61 -1.21
CA VAL A 143 -3.29 1.66 -2.13
C VAL A 143 -3.73 2.00 -3.55
N LYS A 144 -4.84 1.40 -4.02
CA LYS A 144 -5.44 1.70 -5.33
C LYS A 144 -5.80 3.19 -5.45
N ARG A 145 -6.52 3.73 -4.45
CA ARG A 145 -6.94 5.14 -4.45
C ARG A 145 -5.75 6.09 -4.41
N ILE A 146 -4.76 5.82 -3.55
CA ILE A 146 -3.55 6.62 -3.45
C ILE A 146 -2.80 6.62 -4.79
N SER A 147 -2.61 5.45 -5.39
CA SER A 147 -1.91 5.33 -6.67
C SER A 147 -2.62 6.08 -7.81
N ARG A 148 -3.95 6.04 -7.86
CA ARG A 148 -4.76 6.83 -8.81
C ARG A 148 -4.65 8.33 -8.53
N TYR A 149 -4.70 8.71 -7.26
CA TYR A 149 -4.57 10.11 -6.85
C TYR A 149 -3.23 10.71 -7.26
N VAL A 150 -2.16 9.94 -7.12
CA VAL A 150 -0.80 10.33 -7.56
C VAL A 150 -0.74 10.51 -9.09
N GLY A 151 -1.55 9.80 -9.86
CA GLY A 151 -1.64 9.95 -11.31
C GLY A 151 -1.18 8.74 -12.11
N HIS A 152 -1.15 7.56 -11.48
CA HIS A 152 -0.93 6.29 -12.17
C HIS A 152 -2.24 5.73 -12.75
N GLU A 153 -2.15 4.90 -13.80
CA GLU A 153 -3.25 4.08 -14.29
C GLU A 153 -3.34 2.83 -13.41
N VAL A 154 -4.47 2.66 -12.69
CA VAL A 154 -4.58 1.57 -11.72
C VAL A 154 -5.83 0.74 -11.96
N ILE A 155 -5.64 -0.56 -12.11
CA ILE A 155 -6.67 -1.58 -12.19
C ILE A 155 -6.71 -2.28 -10.84
N GLY A 156 -7.89 -2.34 -10.22
CA GLY A 156 -8.13 -3.20 -9.05
C GLY A 156 -8.68 -4.52 -9.53
N ASP A 157 -8.10 -5.59 -9.07
CA ASP A 157 -8.57 -6.96 -9.29
C ASP A 157 -9.03 -7.55 -7.97
N VAL A 158 -10.12 -8.31 -8.00
CA VAL A 158 -10.63 -9.05 -6.85
C VAL A 158 -10.89 -10.49 -7.31
N HIS A 159 -9.92 -11.35 -7.02
CA HIS A 159 -10.01 -12.76 -7.37
C HIS A 159 -10.79 -13.51 -6.30
N LEU A 160 -12.02 -13.90 -6.62
CA LEU A 160 -12.88 -14.66 -5.69
C LEU A 160 -12.44 -16.12 -5.63
N GLY A 161 -12.50 -16.70 -4.42
CA GLY A 161 -12.25 -18.12 -4.22
C GLY A 161 -13.53 -18.94 -4.42
N ASP A 162 -14.00 -19.04 -5.66
CA ASP A 162 -15.29 -19.64 -6.05
C ASP A 162 -15.18 -20.78 -7.07
N TRP A 163 -13.96 -21.16 -7.47
CA TRP A 163 -13.73 -22.14 -8.54
C TRP A 163 -12.78 -23.29 -8.18
N GLY A 164 -12.33 -23.35 -6.94
CA GLY A 164 -11.36 -24.35 -6.47
C GLY A 164 -11.94 -25.43 -5.59
N LEU A 165 -11.06 -26.12 -4.85
CA LEU A 165 -11.39 -27.23 -3.95
C LEU A 165 -12.50 -26.89 -2.93
N GLN A 166 -12.65 -25.63 -2.56
CA GLN A 166 -13.73 -25.18 -1.69
C GLN A 166 -15.12 -25.49 -2.26
N MET A 167 -15.29 -25.40 -3.57
CA MET A 167 -16.55 -25.76 -4.22
C MET A 167 -16.76 -27.27 -4.24
N GLY A 168 -15.72 -28.06 -4.53
CA GLY A 168 -15.79 -29.51 -4.42
C GLY A 168 -16.13 -29.98 -3.01
N LEU A 169 -15.58 -29.33 -1.98
CA LEU A 169 -15.92 -29.62 -0.59
C LEU A 169 -17.39 -29.32 -0.25
N VAL A 170 -17.92 -28.20 -0.76
CA VAL A 170 -19.36 -27.88 -0.61
C VAL A 170 -20.22 -28.93 -1.30
N ILE A 171 -19.90 -29.26 -2.57
CA ILE A 171 -20.64 -30.25 -3.37
C ILE A 171 -20.62 -31.63 -2.66
N THR A 172 -19.46 -32.12 -2.25
CA THR A 172 -19.32 -33.41 -1.57
C THR A 172 -20.04 -33.42 -0.22
N GLY A 173 -19.90 -32.33 0.57
CA GLY A 173 -20.59 -32.20 1.85
C GLY A 173 -22.11 -32.11 1.72
N LEU A 174 -22.61 -31.47 0.65
CA LEU A 174 -24.04 -31.41 0.34
C LEU A 174 -24.54 -32.78 -0.12
N GLN A 175 -23.81 -33.45 -1.01
CA GLN A 175 -24.16 -34.80 -1.48
C GLN A 175 -24.24 -35.83 -0.35
N GLU A 176 -23.35 -35.74 0.64
CA GLU A 176 -23.39 -36.58 1.82
C GLU A 176 -24.66 -36.37 2.67
N ARG A 177 -25.10 -35.10 2.79
CA ARG A 177 -26.28 -34.70 3.59
C ARG A 177 -27.60 -34.97 2.87
N GLN A 178 -27.61 -34.75 1.58
CA GLN A 178 -28.81 -34.74 0.73
C GLN A 178 -28.52 -35.44 -0.62
N PRO A 179 -28.29 -36.78 -0.62
CA PRO A 179 -27.87 -37.49 -1.83
C PRO A 179 -28.94 -37.54 -2.93
N ASP A 180 -30.20 -37.37 -2.56
CA ASP A 180 -31.36 -37.47 -3.48
C ASP A 180 -31.67 -36.15 -4.25
N LEU A 181 -30.86 -35.11 -4.08
CA LEU A 181 -31.05 -33.87 -4.82
C LEU A 181 -30.82 -34.08 -6.32
N VAL A 182 -31.64 -33.42 -7.12
CA VAL A 182 -31.60 -33.49 -8.61
C VAL A 182 -30.24 -33.10 -9.21
N TYR A 183 -29.43 -32.36 -8.48
CA TYR A 183 -28.08 -31.95 -8.87
C TYR A 183 -27.09 -33.12 -8.95
N PHE A 184 -27.40 -34.23 -8.27
CA PHE A 184 -26.56 -35.45 -8.20
C PHE A 184 -27.07 -36.57 -9.09
N ASP A 185 -28.28 -36.43 -9.65
CA ASP A 185 -28.84 -37.44 -10.58
C ASP A 185 -28.22 -37.22 -11.98
N GLU A 186 -27.46 -38.22 -12.44
CA GLU A 186 -26.79 -38.22 -13.74
C GLU A 186 -27.75 -38.30 -14.92
N ASN A 187 -28.99 -38.75 -14.68
CA ASN A 187 -30.01 -38.87 -15.71
C ASN A 187 -30.99 -37.70 -15.76
N TYR A 188 -30.79 -36.71 -14.89
CA TYR A 188 -31.67 -35.56 -14.84
C TYR A 188 -31.46 -34.66 -16.05
N THR A 189 -32.54 -34.38 -16.76
CA THR A 189 -32.56 -33.56 -17.98
C THR A 189 -33.50 -32.35 -17.87
N GLY A 190 -34.11 -32.13 -16.71
CA GLY A 190 -34.98 -30.99 -16.44
C GLY A 190 -34.21 -29.68 -16.18
N GLU A 191 -34.97 -28.62 -15.97
CA GLU A 191 -34.44 -27.35 -15.51
C GLU A 191 -34.10 -27.45 -14.00
N TYR A 192 -32.90 -27.02 -13.61
CA TYR A 192 -32.54 -27.01 -12.22
C TYR A 192 -33.26 -25.88 -11.47
N PRO A 193 -33.60 -26.07 -10.18
CA PRO A 193 -34.22 -25.02 -9.37
C PRO A 193 -33.38 -23.74 -9.35
N GLU A 194 -34.05 -22.58 -9.44
CA GLU A 194 -33.38 -21.27 -9.29
C GLU A 194 -32.93 -20.98 -7.86
N GLU A 195 -33.65 -21.56 -6.87
CA GLU A 195 -33.30 -21.40 -5.47
C GLU A 195 -32.24 -22.42 -5.06
N ALA A 196 -31.22 -21.94 -4.32
CA ALA A 196 -30.18 -22.80 -3.78
C ALA A 196 -30.80 -23.87 -2.85
N PRO A 197 -30.33 -25.14 -2.90
CA PRO A 197 -30.86 -26.23 -2.07
C PRO A 197 -30.40 -26.15 -0.59
N PHE A 198 -29.80 -25.06 -0.18
CA PHE A 198 -29.29 -24.78 1.16
C PHE A 198 -29.39 -23.30 1.49
N THR A 199 -29.49 -23.00 2.77
CA THR A 199 -29.42 -21.64 3.30
C THR A 199 -27.96 -21.24 3.58
N ILE A 200 -27.71 -19.94 3.79
CA ILE A 200 -26.37 -19.45 4.19
C ILE A 200 -25.91 -20.12 5.51
N SER A 201 -26.83 -20.31 6.47
CA SER A 201 -26.50 -20.97 7.74
C SER A 201 -26.09 -22.42 7.55
N GLU A 202 -26.74 -23.17 6.65
CA GLU A 202 -26.35 -24.53 6.31
C GLU A 202 -24.99 -24.56 5.58
N LEU A 203 -24.71 -23.61 4.70
CA LEU A 203 -23.38 -23.48 4.07
C LEU A 203 -22.27 -23.23 5.09
N GLU A 204 -22.55 -22.42 6.14
CA GLU A 204 -21.65 -22.19 7.27
C GLU A 204 -21.31 -23.47 8.06
N GLU A 205 -22.15 -24.48 7.99
CA GLU A 205 -21.90 -25.79 8.59
C GLU A 205 -21.29 -26.80 7.61
N ILE A 206 -21.79 -26.85 6.37
CA ILE A 206 -21.36 -27.80 5.33
C ILE A 206 -19.86 -27.63 5.06
N TYR A 207 -19.42 -26.42 4.73
CA TYR A 207 -18.05 -26.18 4.32
C TYR A 207 -17.01 -26.47 5.41
N PRO A 208 -17.14 -25.98 6.66
CA PRO A 208 -16.17 -26.32 7.71
C PRO A 208 -16.13 -27.79 8.05
N CYS A 209 -17.29 -28.48 8.03
CA CYS A 209 -17.38 -29.92 8.27
C CYS A 209 -16.64 -30.72 7.19
N ALA A 210 -16.93 -30.43 5.90
CA ALA A 210 -16.27 -31.05 4.77
C ALA A 210 -14.76 -30.74 4.74
N SER A 211 -14.38 -29.50 5.04
CA SER A 211 -12.97 -29.09 5.14
C SER A 211 -12.23 -29.77 6.30
N GLY A 212 -12.89 -30.01 7.43
CA GLY A 212 -12.34 -30.77 8.55
C GLY A 212 -12.10 -32.25 8.16
N LYS A 213 -13.15 -32.90 7.63
CA LYS A 213 -13.10 -34.29 7.14
C LYS A 213 -11.98 -34.51 6.11
N SER A 214 -11.85 -33.61 5.13
CA SER A 214 -10.84 -33.75 4.08
C SER A 214 -9.38 -33.67 4.57
N LYS A 215 -9.15 -33.22 5.79
CA LYS A 215 -7.81 -33.22 6.42
C LYS A 215 -7.47 -34.52 7.12
N GLU A 216 -8.48 -35.25 7.54
CA GLU A 216 -8.35 -36.47 8.31
C GLU A 216 -8.57 -37.72 7.44
N ASP A 217 -9.36 -37.59 6.36
CA ASP A 217 -9.73 -38.68 5.44
C ASP A 217 -9.29 -38.30 3.99
N GLU A 218 -8.28 -39.04 3.52
CA GLU A 218 -7.74 -38.88 2.17
C GLU A 218 -8.76 -39.32 1.08
N ALA A 219 -9.59 -40.33 1.35
CA ALA A 219 -10.61 -40.75 0.41
C ALA A 219 -11.65 -39.63 0.19
N TYR A 220 -12.13 -39.06 1.28
CA TYR A 220 -13.05 -37.90 1.22
C TYR A 220 -12.45 -36.69 0.51
N ARG A 221 -11.16 -36.46 0.75
CA ARG A 221 -10.46 -35.38 0.01
C ARG A 221 -10.40 -35.65 -1.49
N ASN A 222 -10.16 -36.88 -1.90
CA ASN A 222 -10.11 -37.28 -3.30
C ASN A 222 -11.49 -37.13 -3.97
N GLU A 223 -12.57 -37.48 -3.25
CA GLU A 223 -13.95 -37.21 -3.74
C GLU A 223 -14.20 -35.74 -3.96
N ALA A 224 -13.78 -34.86 -3.03
CA ALA A 224 -13.91 -33.42 -3.19
C ALA A 224 -13.06 -32.85 -4.35
N LEU A 225 -11.87 -33.40 -4.59
CA LEU A 225 -11.04 -33.05 -5.75
C LEU A 225 -11.72 -33.48 -7.06
N GLU A 226 -12.30 -34.67 -7.11
CA GLU A 226 -13.05 -35.15 -8.27
C GLU A 226 -14.29 -34.30 -8.51
N ALA A 227 -15.04 -33.95 -7.47
CA ALA A 227 -16.19 -33.03 -7.56
C ALA A 227 -15.76 -31.66 -8.11
N THR A 228 -14.60 -31.14 -7.68
CA THR A 228 -14.03 -29.91 -8.22
C THR A 228 -13.72 -30.06 -9.72
N HIS A 229 -13.11 -31.16 -10.12
CA HIS A 229 -12.75 -31.43 -11.50
C HIS A 229 -14.00 -31.53 -12.40
N LEU A 230 -15.02 -32.26 -11.93
CA LEU A 230 -16.29 -32.39 -12.64
C LEU A 230 -17.03 -31.05 -12.78
N LEU A 231 -17.01 -30.20 -11.75
CA LEU A 231 -17.51 -28.83 -11.81
C LEU A 231 -16.79 -28.06 -12.92
N GLN A 232 -15.45 -28.08 -12.91
CA GLN A 232 -14.61 -27.38 -13.89
C GLN A 232 -14.77 -27.92 -15.31
N GLN A 233 -15.17 -29.18 -15.48
CA GLN A 233 -15.53 -29.76 -16.76
C GLN A 233 -16.96 -29.42 -17.22
N GLY A 234 -17.73 -28.74 -16.37
CA GLY A 234 -19.08 -28.30 -16.71
C GLY A 234 -20.16 -29.35 -16.47
N LYS A 235 -19.99 -30.29 -15.48
CA LYS A 235 -21.05 -31.24 -15.10
C LYS A 235 -22.33 -30.45 -14.76
N PRO A 236 -23.46 -30.68 -15.46
CA PRO A 236 -24.61 -29.77 -15.38
C PRO A 236 -25.15 -29.53 -13.98
N GLY A 237 -25.34 -30.59 -13.16
CA GLY A 237 -25.81 -30.46 -11.78
C GLY A 237 -24.86 -29.66 -10.89
N TYR A 238 -23.55 -29.84 -11.08
CA TYR A 238 -22.53 -29.12 -10.28
C TYR A 238 -22.42 -27.65 -10.70
N MET A 239 -22.57 -27.38 -12.00
CA MET A 239 -22.67 -26.02 -12.51
C MET A 239 -23.91 -25.30 -12.00
N ALA A 240 -25.04 -26.00 -11.91
CA ALA A 240 -26.28 -25.45 -11.38
C ALA A 240 -26.17 -25.11 -9.86
N LEU A 241 -25.41 -25.92 -9.10
CA LEU A 241 -25.11 -25.62 -7.69
C LEU A 241 -24.16 -24.43 -7.52
N TRP A 242 -23.28 -24.20 -8.49
CA TRP A 242 -22.31 -23.13 -8.45
C TRP A 242 -22.90 -21.76 -8.83
N ASN A 243 -23.87 -21.72 -9.76
CA ASN A 243 -24.55 -20.50 -10.21
C ASN A 243 -25.49 -19.92 -9.15
#